data_c7ec5b116aed559070ed66f8cc3741b4
#
_entry.id   c7ec5b116aed559070ed66f8cc3741b4
#
_cell.length_a   1.000
_cell.length_b   1.000
_cell.length_c   1.000
_cell.angle_alpha   90.00
_cell.angle_beta   90.00
_cell.angle_gamma   90.00
#
_symmetry.space_group_name_H-M   'P 1'
#
loop_
_entity.id
_entity.type
_entity.pdbx_description
1 polymer ?
#
loop_
_entity_poly.entity_id
_entity_poly.type
_entity_poly.pdbx_seq_one_letter_code
_entity_poly.pdbx_strand_id
1 'polypeptide(L)'
;MKKALHGVSVWYSNAVTQLRIAKESGFDALELLPEHLFRYLENGGSFAAYTALMDQLGVEISCINALKRIGRHQPEERAQMLAEADKICHAAQQLRCPVVQIMALTELDHLSEEARNEILVSNIRAIADIAKPYGIKLQIEVVAFTRFNSLSQALAIIERVGRDNVGLVIDFWHLHAGGGTTPDEVARMDVSLIYGIHFCDGRAAHAGEAWDEWVQRDYQPGEGDVDIPAWIAAVRATGYDGVWCPEQLSPTHWEDDLWQIGRDNYQSLTAYTA
;
A
#
# COMPACT_ATOMS: atom_id res chain seq x y z
N MET A 1 -8.33 -7.24 14.40
CA MET A 1 -7.96 -7.15 12.97
C MET A 1 -9.09 -6.48 12.21
N LYS A 2 -8.80 -5.44 11.40
CA LYS A 2 -9.72 -4.74 10.51
C LYS A 2 -9.45 -5.17 9.07
N LYS A 3 -10.48 -5.40 8.27
CA LYS A 3 -10.35 -5.80 6.86
C LYS A 3 -10.67 -4.62 5.95
N ALA A 4 -9.79 -4.32 4.99
CA ALA A 4 -9.98 -3.27 4.01
C ALA A 4 -10.06 -3.85 2.59
N LEU A 5 -10.91 -3.29 1.72
CA LEU A 5 -10.86 -3.53 0.29
C LEU A 5 -9.75 -2.66 -0.31
N HIS A 6 -8.92 -3.20 -1.19
CA HIS A 6 -7.98 -2.38 -1.95
C HIS A 6 -8.63 -1.85 -3.24
N GLY A 7 -8.48 -0.55 -3.50
CA GLY A 7 -9.04 0.07 -4.70
C GLY A 7 -8.51 -0.50 -6.01
N VAL A 8 -7.27 -1.02 -6.01
CA VAL A 8 -6.69 -1.66 -7.20
C VAL A 8 -7.35 -2.99 -7.53
N SER A 9 -7.84 -3.73 -6.55
CA SER A 9 -8.54 -5.02 -6.78
C SER A 9 -9.84 -4.85 -7.56
N VAL A 10 -10.44 -3.65 -7.52
CA VAL A 10 -11.65 -3.27 -8.25
C VAL A 10 -11.36 -2.12 -9.22
N TRP A 11 -10.31 -2.27 -10.02
CA TRP A 11 -9.68 -1.22 -10.83
C TRP A 11 -10.64 -0.42 -11.70
N TYR A 12 -11.60 -1.08 -12.34
CA TYR A 12 -12.56 -0.43 -13.24
C TYR A 12 -13.72 0.28 -12.54
N SER A 13 -13.64 0.47 -11.24
CA SER A 13 -14.63 1.20 -10.45
C SER A 13 -14.26 2.69 -10.27
N ASN A 14 -15.18 3.48 -9.72
CA ASN A 14 -14.92 4.82 -9.23
C ASN A 14 -14.91 4.85 -7.69
N ALA A 15 -14.42 5.95 -7.11
CA ALA A 15 -14.28 6.09 -5.66
C ALA A 15 -15.58 5.82 -4.87
N VAL A 16 -16.74 6.25 -5.39
CA VAL A 16 -18.05 6.01 -4.75
C VAL A 16 -18.45 4.55 -4.82
N THR A 17 -18.22 3.91 -5.98
CA THR A 17 -18.53 2.48 -6.18
C THR A 17 -17.66 1.60 -5.29
N GLN A 18 -16.39 1.96 -5.08
CA GLN A 18 -15.48 1.23 -4.18
C GLN A 18 -16.00 1.18 -2.75
N LEU A 19 -16.52 2.28 -2.20
CA LEU A 19 -17.13 2.29 -0.87
C LEU A 19 -18.34 1.35 -0.79
N ARG A 20 -19.17 1.30 -1.84
CA ARG A 20 -20.34 0.40 -1.88
C ARG A 20 -19.92 -1.06 -1.96
N ILE A 21 -18.95 -1.39 -2.81
CA ILE A 21 -18.41 -2.75 -2.91
C ILE A 21 -17.81 -3.17 -1.57
N ALA A 22 -16.99 -2.31 -0.93
CA ALA A 22 -16.42 -2.60 0.39
C ALA A 22 -17.52 -2.94 1.39
N LYS A 23 -18.58 -2.11 1.48
CA LYS A 23 -19.72 -2.35 2.38
C LYS A 23 -20.42 -3.65 2.10
N GLU A 24 -20.81 -3.90 0.85
CA GLU A 24 -21.62 -5.06 0.47
C GLU A 24 -20.82 -6.37 0.57
N SER A 25 -19.50 -6.31 0.42
CA SER A 25 -18.61 -7.47 0.59
C SER A 25 -18.26 -7.76 2.05
N GLY A 26 -18.54 -6.84 2.99
CA GLY A 26 -18.29 -7.01 4.42
C GLY A 26 -16.99 -6.40 4.95
N PHE A 27 -16.28 -5.60 4.15
CA PHE A 27 -15.11 -4.89 4.59
C PHE A 27 -15.44 -3.73 5.54
N ASP A 28 -14.56 -3.50 6.51
CA ASP A 28 -14.64 -2.39 7.47
C ASP A 28 -14.11 -1.08 6.88
N ALA A 29 -13.21 -1.18 5.91
CA ALA A 29 -12.48 -0.06 5.35
C ALA A 29 -12.17 -0.22 3.86
N LEU A 30 -11.69 0.88 3.27
CA LEU A 30 -11.18 0.95 1.90
C LEU A 30 -9.77 1.53 1.92
N GLU A 31 -8.87 0.94 1.19
CA GLU A 31 -7.60 1.53 0.79
C GLU A 31 -7.80 2.22 -0.57
N LEU A 32 -7.76 3.56 -0.57
CA LEU A 32 -8.24 4.38 -1.68
C LEU A 32 -7.08 4.85 -2.57
N LEU A 33 -7.26 4.72 -3.89
CA LEU A 33 -6.29 5.25 -4.86
C LEU A 33 -6.45 6.77 -5.02
N PRO A 34 -5.37 7.57 -4.93
CA PRO A 34 -5.44 9.03 -5.08
C PRO A 34 -6.06 9.45 -6.40
N GLU A 35 -5.75 8.77 -7.50
CA GLU A 35 -6.30 9.07 -8.83
C GLU A 35 -7.82 8.93 -8.91
N HIS A 36 -8.40 7.97 -8.18
CA HIS A 36 -9.86 7.81 -8.10
C HIS A 36 -10.51 8.90 -7.26
N LEU A 37 -9.88 9.27 -6.15
CA LEU A 37 -10.33 10.37 -5.29
C LEU A 37 -10.28 11.71 -6.02
N PHE A 38 -9.13 12.05 -6.60
CA PHE A 38 -8.97 13.34 -7.25
C PHE A 38 -9.85 13.46 -8.49
N ARG A 39 -10.01 12.39 -9.28
CA ARG A 39 -11.00 12.36 -10.38
C ARG A 39 -12.41 12.62 -9.88
N TYR A 40 -12.81 12.03 -8.74
CA TYR A 40 -14.11 12.30 -8.14
C TYR A 40 -14.30 13.79 -7.78
N LEU A 41 -13.29 14.40 -7.14
CA LEU A 41 -13.31 15.82 -6.75
C LEU A 41 -13.33 16.74 -7.98
N GLU A 42 -12.54 16.48 -8.99
CA GLU A 42 -12.46 17.24 -10.24
C GLU A 42 -13.76 17.20 -11.05
N ASN A 43 -14.55 16.14 -10.89
CA ASN A 43 -15.85 15.97 -11.55
C ASN A 43 -17.05 16.39 -10.66
N GLY A 44 -16.84 17.34 -9.75
CA GLY A 44 -17.90 17.95 -8.96
C GLY A 44 -18.23 17.25 -7.64
N GLY A 45 -17.46 16.23 -7.26
CA GLY A 45 -17.53 15.64 -5.92
C GLY A 45 -16.95 16.57 -4.85
N SER A 46 -17.20 16.25 -3.59
CA SER A 46 -16.62 16.99 -2.46
C SER A 46 -16.21 16.05 -1.32
N PHE A 47 -15.24 16.46 -0.52
CA PHE A 47 -14.87 15.74 0.68
C PHE A 47 -16.07 15.53 1.62
N ALA A 48 -16.90 16.57 1.80
CA ALA A 48 -18.08 16.47 2.67
C ALA A 48 -19.08 15.42 2.19
N ALA A 49 -19.36 15.36 0.88
CA ALA A 49 -20.28 14.36 0.32
C ALA A 49 -19.67 12.93 0.41
N TYR A 50 -18.37 12.79 0.17
CA TYR A 50 -17.69 11.50 0.26
C TYR A 50 -17.66 10.99 1.71
N THR A 51 -17.33 11.87 2.67
CA THR A 51 -17.30 11.55 4.10
C THR A 51 -18.70 11.18 4.62
N ALA A 52 -19.75 11.93 4.19
CA ALA A 52 -21.14 11.57 4.52
C ALA A 52 -21.52 10.17 4.01
N LEU A 53 -21.06 9.79 2.80
CA LEU A 53 -21.27 8.44 2.28
C LEU A 53 -20.49 7.39 3.08
N MET A 54 -19.25 7.67 3.48
CA MET A 54 -18.47 6.80 4.38
C MET A 54 -19.23 6.54 5.67
N ASP A 55 -19.76 7.60 6.30
CA ASP A 55 -20.55 7.51 7.54
C ASP A 55 -21.85 6.71 7.35
N GLN A 56 -22.57 6.95 6.25
CA GLN A 56 -23.77 6.23 5.90
C GLN A 56 -23.55 4.72 5.72
N LEU A 57 -22.43 4.36 5.07
CA LEU A 57 -22.07 2.97 4.80
C LEU A 57 -21.34 2.31 5.98
N GLY A 58 -20.79 3.08 6.92
CA GLY A 58 -19.94 2.59 7.99
C GLY A 58 -18.64 1.99 7.45
N VAL A 59 -18.05 2.59 6.40
CA VAL A 59 -16.78 2.19 5.80
C VAL A 59 -15.78 3.33 5.98
N GLU A 60 -14.63 3.03 6.58
CA GLU A 60 -13.54 3.99 6.78
C GLU A 60 -12.57 4.00 5.59
N ILE A 61 -11.73 5.04 5.48
CA ILE A 61 -10.55 4.99 4.62
C ILE A 61 -9.35 4.62 5.50
N SER A 62 -8.75 3.46 5.26
CA SER A 62 -7.61 2.96 6.03
C SER A 62 -6.29 3.55 5.57
N CYS A 63 -6.13 3.74 4.28
CA CYS A 63 -4.93 4.27 3.65
C CYS A 63 -5.27 4.97 2.34
N ILE A 64 -4.51 5.99 1.97
CA ILE A 64 -4.45 6.49 0.57
C ILE A 64 -3.18 5.93 -0.07
N ASN A 65 -3.33 5.06 -1.06
CA ASN A 65 -2.26 4.34 -1.76
C ASN A 65 -2.19 4.77 -3.24
N ALA A 66 -1.14 5.52 -3.67
CA ALA A 66 0.03 5.94 -2.95
C ALA A 66 0.62 7.22 -3.54
N LEU A 67 1.49 7.87 -2.77
CA LEU A 67 2.47 8.81 -3.33
C LEU A 67 3.61 7.99 -3.94
N LYS A 68 3.63 7.89 -5.27
CA LYS A 68 4.61 7.09 -6.03
C LYS A 68 5.86 7.92 -6.40
N ARG A 69 6.97 7.21 -6.70
CA ARG A 69 8.22 7.81 -7.16
C ARG A 69 8.79 8.85 -6.17
N ILE A 70 8.90 8.44 -4.91
CA ILE A 70 9.49 9.31 -3.86
C ILE A 70 11.00 9.51 -4.01
N GLY A 71 11.62 8.88 -4.99
CA GLY A 71 13.03 9.05 -5.36
C GLY A 71 13.32 10.30 -6.22
N ARG A 72 12.30 11.08 -6.60
CA ARG A 72 12.49 12.33 -7.36
C ARG A 72 13.43 13.28 -6.61
N HIS A 73 14.60 13.62 -7.18
CA HIS A 73 15.64 14.38 -6.50
C HIS A 73 16.12 15.61 -7.25
N GLN A 74 15.76 15.75 -8.54
CA GLN A 74 16.00 17.00 -9.26
C GLN A 74 15.11 18.10 -8.65
N PRO A 75 15.59 19.37 -8.55
CA PRO A 75 14.91 20.40 -7.79
C PRO A 75 13.42 20.58 -8.12
N GLU A 76 13.07 20.63 -9.39
CA GLU A 76 11.69 20.83 -9.86
C GLU A 76 10.83 19.59 -9.60
N GLU A 77 11.34 18.39 -9.90
CA GLU A 77 10.63 17.13 -9.67
C GLU A 77 10.40 16.87 -8.16
N ARG A 78 11.41 17.21 -7.35
CA ARG A 78 11.31 17.12 -5.90
C ARG A 78 10.27 18.10 -5.35
N ALA A 79 10.24 19.34 -5.84
CA ALA A 79 9.25 20.32 -5.44
C ALA A 79 7.82 19.87 -5.79
N GLN A 80 7.61 19.28 -6.98
CA GLN A 80 6.33 18.68 -7.37
C GLN A 80 5.94 17.52 -6.46
N MET A 81 6.87 16.61 -6.15
CA MET A 81 6.63 15.48 -5.23
C MET A 81 6.17 15.97 -3.84
N LEU A 82 6.82 17.01 -3.30
CA LEU A 82 6.44 17.55 -1.99
C LEU A 82 5.07 18.24 -2.03
N ALA A 83 4.73 18.91 -3.14
CA ALA A 83 3.38 19.47 -3.34
C ALA A 83 2.32 18.36 -3.49
N GLU A 84 2.62 17.26 -4.16
CA GLU A 84 1.75 16.08 -4.23
C GLU A 84 1.57 15.45 -2.84
N ALA A 85 2.63 15.36 -2.03
CA ALA A 85 2.56 14.86 -0.66
C ALA A 85 1.62 15.72 0.20
N ASP A 86 1.73 17.04 0.13
CA ASP A 86 0.86 17.97 0.87
C ASP A 86 -0.60 17.81 0.44
N LYS A 87 -0.87 17.75 -0.89
CA LYS A 87 -2.21 17.54 -1.44
C LYS A 87 -2.83 16.23 -0.97
N ILE A 88 -2.07 15.13 -0.94
CA ILE A 88 -2.54 13.81 -0.50
C ILE A 88 -2.75 13.81 1.02
N CYS A 89 -1.85 14.36 1.81
CA CYS A 89 -2.00 14.43 3.27
C CYS A 89 -3.20 15.30 3.68
N HIS A 90 -3.42 16.43 2.99
CA HIS A 90 -4.64 17.22 3.19
C HIS A 90 -5.90 16.41 2.88
N ALA A 91 -5.93 15.68 1.76
CA ALA A 91 -7.06 14.83 1.41
C ALA A 91 -7.27 13.70 2.45
N ALA A 92 -6.21 13.08 2.92
CA ALA A 92 -6.26 12.05 3.97
C ALA A 92 -6.88 12.62 5.26
N GLN A 93 -6.48 13.82 5.70
CA GLN A 93 -7.08 14.49 6.85
C GLN A 93 -8.58 14.75 6.65
N GLN A 94 -8.99 15.25 5.47
CA GLN A 94 -10.41 15.50 5.17
C GLN A 94 -11.25 14.22 5.19
N LEU A 95 -10.67 13.08 4.83
CA LEU A 95 -11.31 11.77 4.86
C LEU A 95 -11.11 11.02 6.18
N ARG A 96 -10.49 11.62 7.18
CA ARG A 96 -10.16 10.96 8.46
C ARG A 96 -9.30 9.70 8.27
N CYS A 97 -8.54 9.65 7.17
CA CYS A 97 -7.64 8.56 6.86
C CYS A 97 -6.33 8.72 7.65
N PRO A 98 -5.88 7.69 8.40
CA PRO A 98 -4.72 7.83 9.26
C PRO A 98 -3.37 7.63 8.56
N VAL A 99 -3.36 7.03 7.37
CA VAL A 99 -2.15 6.55 6.71
C VAL A 99 -2.11 6.95 5.24
N VAL A 100 -0.93 7.35 4.78
CA VAL A 100 -0.61 7.50 3.35
C VAL A 100 0.53 6.57 3.01
N GLN A 101 0.37 5.78 1.95
CA GLN A 101 1.45 4.93 1.44
C GLN A 101 2.40 5.74 0.56
N ILE A 102 3.68 5.43 0.67
CA ILE A 102 4.73 6.02 -0.14
C ILE A 102 5.63 4.93 -0.72
N MET A 103 6.02 5.07 -1.98
CA MET A 103 6.89 4.09 -2.63
C MET A 103 7.90 4.74 -3.57
N ALA A 104 9.13 4.22 -3.58
CA ALA A 104 10.10 4.46 -4.64
C ALA A 104 9.88 3.42 -5.74
N LEU A 105 10.04 3.84 -6.98
CA LEU A 105 10.07 2.94 -8.13
C LEU A 105 11.50 2.88 -8.70
N THR A 106 11.65 2.63 -9.99
CA THR A 106 12.95 2.41 -10.63
C THR A 106 13.79 3.68 -10.86
N GLU A 107 13.27 4.85 -10.48
CA GLU A 107 13.93 6.15 -10.75
C GLU A 107 15.32 6.30 -10.10
N LEU A 108 15.63 5.49 -9.08
CA LEU A 108 16.92 5.51 -8.39
C LEU A 108 17.81 4.29 -8.68
N ASP A 109 17.37 3.35 -9.52
CA ASP A 109 18.07 2.07 -9.72
C ASP A 109 19.42 2.22 -10.44
N HIS A 110 19.64 3.33 -11.12
CA HIS A 110 20.92 3.66 -11.77
C HIS A 110 21.99 4.17 -10.78
N LEU A 111 21.61 4.47 -9.53
CA LEU A 111 22.52 5.01 -8.51
C LEU A 111 23.17 3.91 -7.67
N SER A 112 24.28 4.27 -6.99
CA SER A 112 24.80 3.44 -5.90
C SER A 112 23.82 3.35 -4.75
N GLU A 113 23.94 2.31 -3.95
CA GLU A 113 23.08 2.12 -2.77
C GLU A 113 23.15 3.31 -1.80
N GLU A 114 24.35 3.81 -1.54
CA GLU A 114 24.54 4.96 -0.66
C GLU A 114 23.84 6.23 -1.19
N ALA A 115 24.02 6.55 -2.47
CA ALA A 115 23.37 7.71 -3.09
C ALA A 115 21.84 7.57 -3.11
N ARG A 116 21.33 6.37 -3.40
CA ARG A 116 19.90 6.06 -3.32
C ARG A 116 19.37 6.28 -1.91
N ASN A 117 20.04 5.73 -0.91
CA ASN A 117 19.63 5.82 0.49
C ASN A 117 19.64 7.27 1.00
N GLU A 118 20.62 8.09 0.62
CA GLU A 118 20.65 9.52 0.97
C GLU A 118 19.42 10.26 0.42
N ILE A 119 19.07 10.00 -0.85
CA ILE A 119 17.89 10.62 -1.49
C ILE A 119 16.61 10.16 -0.78
N LEU A 120 16.44 8.87 -0.54
CA LEU A 120 15.27 8.31 0.14
C LEU A 120 15.12 8.89 1.56
N VAL A 121 16.18 8.91 2.35
CA VAL A 121 16.17 9.49 3.70
C VAL A 121 15.77 10.96 3.66
N SER A 122 16.36 11.75 2.76
CA SER A 122 16.05 13.18 2.61
C SER A 122 14.58 13.41 2.23
N ASN A 123 14.08 12.65 1.25
CA ASN A 123 12.71 12.82 0.74
C ASN A 123 11.67 12.31 1.74
N ILE A 124 11.86 11.12 2.30
CA ILE A 124 10.91 10.56 3.28
C ILE A 124 10.83 11.45 4.52
N ARG A 125 11.96 12.00 4.98
CA ARG A 125 11.98 12.96 6.09
C ARG A 125 11.15 14.21 5.76
N ALA A 126 11.33 14.79 4.58
CA ALA A 126 10.57 15.96 4.14
C ALA A 126 9.06 15.66 4.01
N ILE A 127 8.70 14.49 3.45
CA ILE A 127 7.31 14.05 3.35
C ILE A 127 6.71 13.81 4.75
N ALA A 128 7.46 13.20 5.67
CA ALA A 128 7.02 12.96 7.04
C ALA A 128 6.77 14.27 7.81
N ASP A 129 7.63 15.27 7.59
CA ASP A 129 7.47 16.60 8.19
C ASP A 129 6.23 17.34 7.62
N ILE A 130 5.87 17.10 6.35
CA ILE A 130 4.62 17.58 5.74
C ILE A 130 3.41 16.84 6.33
N ALA A 131 3.49 15.52 6.49
CA ALA A 131 2.39 14.68 6.95
C ALA A 131 2.04 14.91 8.43
N LYS A 132 3.04 15.26 9.26
CA LYS A 132 2.90 15.38 10.72
C LYS A 132 1.83 16.39 11.17
N PRO A 133 1.74 17.61 10.63
CA PRO A 133 0.67 18.57 10.99
C PRO A 133 -0.74 18.09 10.66
N TYR A 134 -0.88 17.23 9.69
CA TYR A 134 -2.16 16.59 9.32
C TYR A 134 -2.52 15.40 10.22
N GLY A 135 -1.60 14.97 11.09
CA GLY A 135 -1.77 13.77 11.92
C GLY A 135 -1.62 12.46 11.14
N ILE A 136 -0.96 12.48 9.98
CA ILE A 136 -0.85 11.36 9.06
C ILE A 136 0.45 10.59 9.30
N LYS A 137 0.34 9.26 9.31
CA LYS A 137 1.45 8.33 9.27
C LYS A 137 1.78 7.95 7.82
N LEU A 138 3.05 7.69 7.56
CA LEU A 138 3.53 7.23 6.26
C LEU A 138 3.91 5.76 6.35
N GLN A 139 3.32 4.91 5.52
CA GLN A 139 3.80 3.54 5.34
C GLN A 139 4.63 3.42 4.07
N ILE A 140 5.86 2.96 4.22
CA ILE A 140 6.76 2.68 3.09
C ILE A 140 6.40 1.30 2.54
N GLU A 141 6.28 1.21 1.22
CA GLU A 141 6.27 -0.05 0.51
C GLU A 141 7.61 -0.25 -0.21
N VAL A 142 8.24 -1.39 0.04
CA VAL A 142 9.36 -1.85 -0.78
C VAL A 142 8.81 -2.56 -2.02
N VAL A 143 9.49 -2.40 -3.16
CA VAL A 143 8.96 -2.86 -4.44
C VAL A 143 9.90 -3.89 -5.06
N ALA A 144 9.41 -5.10 -5.30
CA ALA A 144 10.20 -6.28 -5.68
C ALA A 144 11.14 -6.07 -6.87
N PHE A 145 10.71 -5.33 -7.88
CA PHE A 145 11.45 -5.10 -9.13
C PHE A 145 12.37 -3.87 -9.11
N THR A 146 12.58 -3.26 -7.94
CA THR A 146 13.51 -2.15 -7.72
C THR A 146 14.75 -2.62 -6.95
N ARG A 147 15.73 -1.73 -6.78
CA ARG A 147 16.87 -1.97 -5.89
C ARG A 147 16.58 -1.64 -4.42
N PHE A 148 15.36 -1.18 -4.11
CA PHE A 148 14.85 -0.97 -2.75
C PHE A 148 13.71 -1.94 -2.50
N ASN A 149 14.04 -3.20 -2.22
CA ASN A 149 13.11 -4.33 -2.28
C ASN A 149 13.17 -5.28 -1.08
N SER A 150 13.79 -4.88 0.04
CA SER A 150 13.87 -5.74 1.21
C SER A 150 13.50 -5.02 2.51
N LEU A 151 13.03 -5.81 3.48
CA LEU A 151 12.70 -5.34 4.81
C LEU A 151 13.90 -4.68 5.50
N SER A 152 15.09 -5.28 5.40
CA SER A 152 16.29 -4.76 6.02
C SER A 152 16.69 -3.38 5.50
N GLN A 153 16.54 -3.15 4.19
CA GLN A 153 16.76 -1.83 3.59
C GLN A 153 15.75 -0.81 4.13
N ALA A 154 14.47 -1.17 4.19
CA ALA A 154 13.42 -0.27 4.67
C ALA A 154 13.62 0.10 6.15
N LEU A 155 13.95 -0.86 7.01
CA LEU A 155 14.24 -0.61 8.43
C LEU A 155 15.44 0.33 8.61
N ALA A 156 16.52 0.13 7.85
CA ALA A 156 17.68 1.01 7.86
C ALA A 156 17.35 2.45 7.40
N ILE A 157 16.47 2.61 6.42
CA ILE A 157 15.97 3.92 5.98
C ILE A 157 15.11 4.57 7.10
N ILE A 158 14.17 3.85 7.71
CA ILE A 158 13.32 4.36 8.78
C ILE A 158 14.15 4.86 9.96
N GLU A 159 15.14 4.09 10.39
CA GLU A 159 16.07 4.49 11.45
C GLU A 159 16.78 5.81 11.10
N ARG A 160 17.32 5.93 9.89
CA ARG A 160 18.01 7.14 9.42
C ARG A 160 17.07 8.32 9.23
N VAL A 161 15.81 8.11 8.83
CA VAL A 161 14.77 9.15 8.74
C VAL A 161 14.50 9.75 10.11
N GLY A 162 14.42 8.94 11.17
CA GLY A 162 14.26 9.39 12.53
C GLY A 162 12.99 10.20 12.76
N ARG A 163 11.85 9.75 12.22
CA ARG A 163 10.53 10.33 12.42
C ARG A 163 9.57 9.30 13.00
N ASP A 164 8.73 9.70 13.93
CA ASP A 164 7.78 8.88 14.69
C ASP A 164 6.51 8.51 13.90
N ASN A 165 6.33 9.13 12.74
CA ASN A 165 5.19 8.90 11.84
C ASN A 165 5.56 8.14 10.56
N VAL A 166 6.66 7.37 10.56
CA VAL A 166 7.08 6.55 9.42
C VAL A 166 7.18 5.09 9.84
N GLY A 167 6.56 4.23 9.07
CA GLY A 167 6.56 2.78 9.25
C GLY A 167 6.44 2.07 7.89
N LEU A 168 5.92 0.86 7.91
CA LEU A 168 5.89 -0.06 6.76
C LEU A 168 4.48 -0.61 6.51
N VAL A 169 4.17 -0.88 5.26
CA VAL A 169 3.24 -1.94 4.87
C VAL A 169 4.04 -3.22 4.66
N ILE A 170 3.51 -4.34 5.09
CA ILE A 170 4.05 -5.67 4.81
C ILE A 170 3.26 -6.23 3.63
N ASP A 171 3.80 -6.07 2.44
CA ASP A 171 3.26 -6.68 1.22
C ASP A 171 3.90 -8.05 1.00
N PHE A 172 3.08 -9.10 0.99
CA PHE A 172 3.57 -10.47 0.92
C PHE A 172 4.29 -10.77 -0.39
N TRP A 173 3.73 -10.30 -1.51
CA TRP A 173 4.35 -10.57 -2.80
C TRP A 173 5.64 -9.76 -3.00
N HIS A 174 5.64 -8.47 -2.67
CA HIS A 174 6.84 -7.65 -2.85
C HIS A 174 8.01 -8.17 -2.00
N LEU A 175 7.77 -8.56 -0.76
CA LEU A 175 8.82 -9.10 0.10
C LEU A 175 9.28 -10.49 -0.33
N HIS A 176 8.36 -11.36 -0.81
CA HIS A 176 8.68 -12.67 -1.36
C HIS A 176 9.46 -12.57 -2.67
N ALA A 177 8.91 -11.86 -3.66
CA ALA A 177 9.46 -11.79 -5.01
C ALA A 177 10.76 -10.98 -5.09
N GLY A 178 10.95 -10.00 -4.20
CA GLY A 178 12.21 -9.27 -4.05
C GLY A 178 13.38 -10.14 -3.57
N GLY A 179 13.10 -11.30 -2.96
CA GLY A 179 14.08 -12.34 -2.61
C GLY A 179 15.04 -12.00 -1.48
N GLY A 180 14.91 -10.82 -0.87
CA GLY A 180 15.80 -10.33 0.19
C GLY A 180 15.17 -10.36 1.60
N THR A 181 13.99 -10.96 1.77
CA THR A 181 13.25 -10.97 3.03
C THR A 181 12.59 -12.33 3.26
N THR A 182 12.61 -12.79 4.49
CA THR A 182 11.97 -14.03 4.93
C THR A 182 10.82 -13.76 5.91
N PRO A 183 9.80 -14.63 6.02
CA PRO A 183 8.79 -14.55 7.08
C PRO A 183 9.38 -14.42 8.49
N ASP A 184 10.47 -15.13 8.79
CA ASP A 184 11.15 -15.07 10.09
C ASP A 184 11.71 -13.68 10.42
N GLU A 185 12.11 -12.90 9.44
CA GLU A 185 12.54 -11.51 9.65
C GLU A 185 11.35 -10.62 10.01
N VAL A 186 10.22 -10.79 9.36
CA VAL A 186 8.98 -10.09 9.71
C VAL A 186 8.50 -10.45 11.10
N ALA A 187 8.57 -11.73 11.49
CA ALA A 187 8.16 -12.19 12.81
C ALA A 187 8.93 -11.54 13.98
N ARG A 188 10.11 -10.98 13.70
CA ARG A 188 10.95 -10.28 14.69
C ARG A 188 10.84 -8.76 14.66
N MET A 189 9.98 -8.21 13.80
CA MET A 189 9.79 -6.75 13.71
C MET A 189 9.17 -6.17 14.98
N ASP A 190 9.51 -4.91 15.24
CA ASP A 190 8.73 -4.08 16.15
C ASP A 190 7.36 -3.81 15.54
N VAL A 191 6.31 -4.28 16.18
CA VAL A 191 4.93 -4.13 15.76
C VAL A 191 4.52 -2.67 15.56
N SER A 192 5.13 -1.74 16.28
CA SER A 192 4.85 -0.30 16.17
C SER A 192 5.21 0.30 14.81
N LEU A 193 6.05 -0.39 14.02
CA LEU A 193 6.44 0.00 12.67
C LEU A 193 5.52 -0.58 11.59
N ILE A 194 4.60 -1.48 11.91
CA ILE A 194 3.68 -2.09 10.94
C ILE A 194 2.39 -1.27 10.90
N TYR A 195 2.07 -0.66 9.75
CA TYR A 195 0.88 0.18 9.60
C TYR A 195 -0.20 -0.47 8.74
N GLY A 196 0.15 -1.44 7.92
CA GLY A 196 -0.77 -2.19 7.07
C GLY A 196 -0.20 -3.52 6.61
N ILE A 197 -1.07 -4.42 6.17
CA ILE A 197 -0.70 -5.68 5.53
C ILE A 197 -1.37 -5.73 4.16
N HIS A 198 -0.57 -5.92 3.10
CA HIS A 198 -1.09 -6.30 1.80
C HIS A 198 -1.04 -7.83 1.68
N PHE A 199 -2.23 -8.39 1.70
CA PHE A 199 -2.46 -9.82 1.50
C PHE A 199 -2.61 -10.07 0.00
N CYS A 200 -1.62 -10.71 -0.59
CA CYS A 200 -1.54 -10.93 -2.03
C CYS A 200 -0.72 -12.19 -2.34
N ASP A 201 -0.82 -12.65 -3.59
CA ASP A 201 -0.05 -13.76 -4.11
C ASP A 201 0.57 -13.39 -5.47
N GLY A 202 1.39 -14.26 -5.98
CA GLY A 202 2.07 -14.12 -7.24
C GLY A 202 3.37 -14.92 -7.27
N ARG A 203 4.16 -14.72 -8.29
CA ARG A 203 5.48 -15.34 -8.45
C ARG A 203 6.57 -14.30 -8.65
N ALA A 204 7.80 -14.67 -8.45
CA ALA A 204 8.93 -13.85 -8.90
C ALA A 204 9.08 -13.92 -10.43
N ALA A 205 9.76 -12.94 -11.02
CA ALA A 205 10.17 -13.03 -12.41
C ALA A 205 11.16 -14.18 -12.61
N HIS A 206 10.98 -14.97 -13.66
CA HIS A 206 11.93 -16.03 -14.02
C HIS A 206 13.25 -15.44 -14.52
N ALA A 207 14.30 -16.25 -14.54
CA ALA A 207 15.60 -15.81 -15.04
C ALA A 207 15.51 -15.31 -16.48
N GLY A 208 15.81 -14.02 -16.72
CA GLY A 208 15.74 -13.37 -18.04
C GLY A 208 14.36 -12.84 -18.43
N GLU A 209 13.35 -13.01 -17.58
CA GLU A 209 12.03 -12.40 -17.75
C GLU A 209 12.05 -10.94 -17.29
N ALA A 210 11.39 -10.06 -18.03
CA ALA A 210 11.17 -8.69 -17.58
C ALA A 210 10.16 -8.65 -16.44
N TRP A 211 10.35 -7.74 -15.51
CA TRP A 211 9.36 -7.48 -14.48
C TRP A 211 8.12 -6.81 -15.07
N ASP A 212 6.97 -7.40 -14.82
CA ASP A 212 5.65 -6.86 -15.13
C ASP A 212 4.67 -7.34 -14.05
N GLU A 213 4.29 -6.46 -13.14
CA GLU A 213 3.40 -6.79 -12.03
C GLU A 213 2.08 -7.40 -12.51
N TRP A 214 1.60 -6.98 -13.66
CA TRP A 214 0.33 -7.49 -14.22
C TRP A 214 0.45 -8.93 -14.72
N VAL A 215 1.66 -9.43 -14.87
CA VAL A 215 1.94 -10.84 -15.22
C VAL A 215 2.31 -11.65 -13.98
N GLN A 216 3.23 -11.12 -13.15
CA GLN A 216 3.72 -11.86 -11.99
C GLN A 216 2.72 -11.86 -10.81
N ARG A 217 1.75 -10.93 -10.78
CA ARG A 217 0.68 -10.86 -9.75
C ARG A 217 -0.70 -11.27 -10.25
N ASP A 218 -0.83 -11.82 -11.48
CA ASP A 218 -2.12 -12.32 -12.03
C ASP A 218 -2.46 -13.71 -11.46
N TYR A 219 -2.55 -13.77 -10.13
CA TYR A 219 -2.80 -14.98 -9.35
C TYR A 219 -3.82 -14.71 -8.25
N GLN A 220 -4.70 -15.69 -7.99
CA GLN A 220 -5.52 -15.69 -6.79
C GLN A 220 -4.68 -16.18 -5.58
N PRO A 221 -5.02 -15.76 -4.35
CA PRO A 221 -4.32 -16.26 -3.17
C PRO A 221 -4.33 -17.79 -3.08
N GLY A 222 -3.14 -18.39 -3.06
CA GLY A 222 -2.90 -19.84 -3.08
C GLY A 222 -2.60 -20.43 -4.45
N GLU A 223 -2.58 -19.62 -5.51
CA GLU A 223 -2.22 -20.07 -6.86
C GLU A 223 -0.79 -19.68 -7.27
N GLY A 224 -0.18 -18.73 -6.56
CA GLY A 224 1.19 -18.27 -6.77
C GLY A 224 2.22 -19.04 -5.94
N ASP A 225 3.40 -18.43 -5.81
CA ASP A 225 4.54 -19.02 -5.11
C ASP A 225 4.69 -18.52 -3.66
N VAL A 226 3.84 -17.57 -3.23
CA VAL A 226 3.92 -16.99 -1.88
C VAL A 226 3.42 -18.01 -0.84
N ASP A 227 4.26 -18.37 0.12
CA ASP A 227 3.83 -19.15 1.28
C ASP A 227 2.96 -18.31 2.22
N ILE A 228 1.74 -18.00 1.78
CA ILE A 228 0.78 -17.16 2.50
C ILE A 228 0.62 -17.57 3.97
N PRO A 229 0.47 -18.87 4.33
CA PRO A 229 0.40 -19.30 5.73
C PRO A 229 1.62 -18.90 6.55
N ALA A 230 2.84 -19.01 6.00
CA ALA A 230 4.06 -18.62 6.70
C ALA A 230 4.12 -17.10 6.93
N TRP A 231 3.75 -16.29 5.93
CA TRP A 231 3.69 -14.83 6.07
C TRP A 231 2.64 -14.40 7.10
N ILE A 232 1.46 -15.02 7.11
CA ILE A 232 0.42 -14.75 8.12
C ILE A 232 0.92 -15.12 9.53
N ALA A 233 1.56 -16.27 9.68
CA ALA A 233 2.12 -16.68 10.97
C ALA A 233 3.19 -15.69 11.45
N ALA A 234 4.03 -15.20 10.56
CA ALA A 234 5.04 -14.19 10.86
C ALA A 234 4.43 -12.87 11.34
N VAL A 235 3.42 -12.35 10.64
CA VAL A 235 2.70 -11.13 11.06
C VAL A 235 2.02 -11.34 12.42
N ARG A 236 1.36 -12.47 12.64
CA ARG A 236 0.74 -12.80 13.93
C ARG A 236 1.74 -12.87 15.07
N ALA A 237 2.94 -13.37 14.81
CA ALA A 237 4.02 -13.45 15.81
C ALA A 237 4.47 -12.07 16.32
N THR A 238 4.33 -11.00 15.53
CA THR A 238 4.59 -9.62 15.96
C THR A 238 3.54 -9.07 16.92
N GLY A 239 2.35 -9.70 17.00
CA GLY A 239 1.19 -9.16 17.71
C GLY A 239 0.41 -8.10 16.95
N TYR A 240 0.63 -7.93 15.64
CA TYR A 240 -0.10 -6.95 14.83
C TYR A 240 -1.60 -7.28 14.74
N ASP A 241 -2.44 -6.32 15.12
CA ASP A 241 -3.91 -6.42 15.09
C ASP A 241 -4.56 -5.24 14.33
N GLY A 242 -3.86 -4.70 13.34
CA GLY A 242 -4.33 -3.57 12.54
C GLY A 242 -5.08 -3.97 11.27
N VAL A 243 -4.80 -3.27 10.18
CA VAL A 243 -5.49 -3.39 8.89
C VAL A 243 -4.85 -4.45 8.00
N TRP A 244 -5.69 -5.32 7.45
CA TRP A 244 -5.33 -6.30 6.42
C TRP A 244 -6.11 -6.01 5.14
N CYS A 245 -5.42 -5.89 4.03
CA CYS A 245 -5.97 -5.46 2.76
C CYS A 245 -5.58 -6.44 1.64
N PRO A 246 -6.50 -7.17 1.02
CA PRO A 246 -6.22 -7.94 -0.19
C PRO A 246 -5.85 -6.99 -1.32
N GLU A 247 -4.62 -7.05 -1.80
CA GLU A 247 -4.15 -6.27 -2.94
C GLU A 247 -3.98 -7.16 -4.16
N GLN A 248 -5.04 -7.28 -4.94
CA GLN A 248 -5.09 -8.13 -6.12
C GLN A 248 -4.81 -7.32 -7.38
N LEU A 249 -3.61 -7.45 -7.94
CA LEU A 249 -3.27 -6.91 -9.25
C LEU A 249 -3.42 -8.01 -10.31
N SER A 250 -4.64 -8.31 -10.68
CA SER A 250 -4.93 -9.38 -11.62
C SER A 250 -5.77 -8.86 -12.80
N PRO A 251 -5.15 -8.58 -13.95
CA PRO A 251 -5.89 -8.17 -15.14
C PRO A 251 -6.99 -9.13 -15.54
N THR A 252 -6.76 -10.44 -15.41
CA THR A 252 -7.77 -11.46 -15.67
C THR A 252 -8.97 -11.31 -14.73
N HIS A 253 -8.71 -11.09 -13.45
CA HIS A 253 -9.74 -10.96 -12.43
C HIS A 253 -10.51 -9.63 -12.53
N TRP A 254 -9.89 -8.55 -13.00
CA TRP A 254 -10.56 -7.26 -13.19
C TRP A 254 -11.68 -7.26 -14.23
N GLU A 255 -11.74 -8.27 -15.11
CA GLU A 255 -12.82 -8.42 -16.11
C GLU A 255 -14.09 -9.05 -15.52
N ASP A 256 -14.06 -9.51 -14.28
CA ASP A 256 -15.21 -10.06 -13.59
C ASP A 256 -16.16 -8.98 -13.04
N ASP A 257 -17.33 -9.41 -12.54
CA ASP A 257 -18.26 -8.55 -11.83
C ASP A 257 -17.59 -7.92 -10.60
N LEU A 258 -17.57 -6.60 -10.52
CA LEU A 258 -16.86 -5.84 -9.48
C LEU A 258 -17.28 -6.23 -8.05
N TRP A 259 -18.57 -6.56 -7.85
CA TRP A 259 -19.08 -7.01 -6.54
C TRP A 259 -18.65 -8.44 -6.24
N GLN A 260 -18.54 -9.28 -7.27
CA GLN A 260 -17.99 -10.62 -7.12
C GLN A 260 -16.53 -10.56 -6.69
N ILE A 261 -15.72 -9.73 -7.35
CA ILE A 261 -14.33 -9.49 -6.97
C ILE A 261 -14.23 -9.07 -5.49
N GLY A 262 -15.06 -8.13 -5.05
CA GLY A 262 -15.10 -7.71 -3.66
C GLY A 262 -15.40 -8.86 -2.70
N ARG A 263 -16.42 -9.68 -3.01
CA ARG A 263 -16.79 -10.85 -2.20
C ARG A 263 -15.67 -11.90 -2.14
N ASP A 264 -15.05 -12.20 -3.26
CA ASP A 264 -13.98 -13.20 -3.36
C ASP A 264 -12.75 -12.79 -2.56
N ASN A 265 -12.35 -11.52 -2.66
CA ASN A 265 -11.26 -10.96 -1.87
C ASN A 265 -11.56 -11.02 -0.35
N TYR A 266 -12.78 -10.69 0.05
CA TYR A 266 -13.19 -10.76 1.46
C TYR A 266 -13.19 -12.20 1.98
N GLN A 267 -13.73 -13.13 1.19
CA GLN A 267 -13.79 -14.55 1.55
C GLN A 267 -12.41 -15.17 1.63
N SER A 268 -11.54 -14.88 0.66
CA SER A 268 -10.16 -15.36 0.64
C SER A 268 -9.40 -14.88 1.88
N LEU A 269 -9.38 -13.57 2.14
CA LEU A 269 -8.74 -13.04 3.35
C LEU A 269 -9.31 -13.67 4.63
N THR A 270 -10.64 -13.86 4.70
CA THR A 270 -11.29 -14.45 5.86
C THR A 270 -10.87 -15.90 6.06
N ALA A 271 -10.83 -16.69 4.99
CA ALA A 271 -10.44 -18.09 5.05
C ALA A 271 -8.99 -18.30 5.55
N TYR A 272 -8.07 -17.47 5.07
CA TYR A 272 -6.67 -17.53 5.48
C TYR A 272 -6.41 -16.97 6.89
N THR A 273 -7.25 -16.04 7.37
CA THR A 273 -7.05 -15.36 8.66
C THR A 273 -7.97 -15.84 9.79
N ALA A 274 -8.77 -16.90 9.53
CA ALA A 274 -9.66 -17.53 10.53
C ALA A 274 -8.90 -18.14 11.72
#